data_2f3a9e64c0f2d4ee777cc7c7e40fd602
#
_entry.id   2f3a9e64c0f2d4ee777cc7c7e40fd602
#
_cell.length_a   1.000
_cell.length_b   1.000
_cell.length_c   1.000
_cell.angle_alpha   90.00
_cell.angle_beta   90.00
_cell.angle_gamma   90.00
#
_symmetry.space_group_name_H-M   'P 1'
#
loop_
_entity.id
_entity.type
_entity.pdbx_description
1 polymer ?
#
loop_
_entity_poly.entity_id
_entity_poly.type
_entity_poly.pdbx_seq_one_letter_code
_entity_poly.pdbx_strand_id
1 'polypeptide(L)'
;GSTPQRGNQDYYGGNILWLKTGELNNGIVYDTEEKITQRAFQDCSLRMNKIGDVLIAMYGATIGKLAIVGKELTTNQACCGCTPYVVFNWYLFYFLMASRDTFIKKGEGGAQPNISRVKLVEYLIPLPPLREQKRIVQKIEQLTQLLK
;
A
#
# COMPACT_ATOMS: atom_id res chain seq x y z
N GLY A 1 -1.84 -2.75 9.24
CA GLY A 1 -1.82 -4.21 9.12
C GLY A 1 -1.25 -4.90 10.34
N SER A 2 -1.44 -6.20 10.40
CA SER A 2 -0.92 -7.07 11.47
C SER A 2 -0.60 -8.45 10.90
N THR A 3 0.30 -9.18 11.57
CA THR A 3 0.59 -10.59 11.22
C THR A 3 -0.04 -11.48 12.29
N PRO A 4 -1.06 -12.26 11.95
CA PRO A 4 -1.60 -13.27 12.86
C PRO A 4 -0.52 -14.26 13.29
N GLN A 5 -0.63 -14.80 14.50
CA GLN A 5 0.36 -15.72 15.04
C GLN A 5 0.53 -16.95 14.12
N ARG A 6 1.74 -17.12 13.57
CA ARG A 6 2.05 -18.16 12.57
C ARG A 6 1.78 -19.59 13.02
N GLY A 7 1.96 -19.87 14.29
CA GLY A 7 1.70 -21.20 14.87
C GLY A 7 0.23 -21.53 15.10
N ASN A 8 -0.67 -20.58 14.96
CA ASN A 8 -2.10 -20.81 15.17
C ASN A 8 -2.79 -21.21 13.85
N GLN A 9 -3.08 -22.50 13.72
CA GLN A 9 -3.74 -23.05 12.52
C GLN A 9 -5.16 -22.50 12.29
N ASP A 10 -5.85 -22.04 13.34
CA ASP A 10 -7.18 -21.45 13.25
C ASP A 10 -7.18 -20.06 12.57
N TYR A 11 -6.02 -19.48 12.34
CA TYR A 11 -5.90 -18.16 11.75
C TYR A 11 -5.68 -18.14 10.24
N TYR A 12 -5.29 -19.27 9.65
CA TYR A 12 -4.91 -19.35 8.25
C TYR A 12 -5.83 -20.30 7.46
N GLY A 13 -5.80 -20.18 6.13
CA GLY A 13 -6.60 -21.04 5.26
C GLY A 13 -8.08 -20.63 5.11
N GLY A 14 -8.43 -19.41 5.53
CA GLY A 14 -9.79 -18.88 5.36
C GLY A 14 -10.05 -18.24 4.01
N ASN A 15 -10.98 -17.28 3.97
CA ASN A 15 -11.42 -16.61 2.74
C ASN A 15 -11.02 -15.13 2.66
N ILE A 16 -10.42 -14.57 3.72
CA ILE A 16 -10.02 -13.16 3.75
C ILE A 16 -8.62 -13.05 3.18
N LEU A 17 -8.45 -12.25 2.14
CA LEU A 17 -7.16 -11.98 1.54
C LEU A 17 -6.23 -11.30 2.54
N TRP A 18 -5.00 -11.77 2.65
CA TRP A 18 -3.98 -11.23 3.54
C TRP A 18 -2.66 -11.04 2.80
N LEU A 19 -2.33 -9.79 2.50
CA LEU A 19 -1.21 -9.40 1.66
C LEU A 19 0.06 -9.22 2.49
N LYS A 20 1.14 -9.81 2.03
CA LYS A 20 2.51 -9.52 2.47
C LYS A 20 3.14 -8.48 1.54
N THR A 21 3.98 -7.61 2.05
CA THR A 21 4.60 -6.55 1.25
C THR A 21 5.41 -7.04 0.05
N GLY A 22 5.85 -8.31 0.06
CA GLY A 22 6.49 -8.95 -1.10
C GLY A 22 5.57 -9.06 -2.33
N GLU A 23 4.26 -9.09 -2.12
CA GLU A 23 3.25 -9.22 -3.17
C GLU A 23 2.83 -7.87 -3.80
N LEU A 24 3.33 -6.75 -3.30
CA LEU A 24 3.11 -5.43 -3.91
C LEU A 24 3.79 -5.39 -5.28
N ASN A 25 3.01 -5.11 -6.32
CA ASN A 25 3.41 -5.26 -7.72
C ASN A 25 3.53 -3.94 -8.49
N ASN A 26 3.41 -2.80 -7.82
CA ASN A 26 3.29 -1.47 -8.44
C ASN A 26 2.12 -1.36 -9.44
N GLY A 27 1.05 -2.09 -9.19
CA GLY A 27 -0.17 -2.12 -9.99
C GLY A 27 -1.40 -2.40 -9.12
N ILE A 28 -2.39 -3.10 -9.67
CA ILE A 28 -3.60 -3.48 -8.94
C ILE A 28 -3.45 -4.91 -8.42
N VAL A 29 -3.83 -5.14 -7.15
CA VAL A 29 -3.83 -6.47 -6.50
C VAL A 29 -5.25 -6.96 -6.35
N TYR A 30 -5.54 -8.15 -6.87
CA TYR A 30 -6.85 -8.80 -6.82
C TYR A 30 -6.87 -10.07 -5.97
N ASP A 31 -5.72 -10.65 -5.65
CA ASP A 31 -5.59 -11.89 -4.87
C ASP A 31 -4.30 -11.88 -4.06
N THR A 32 -4.17 -12.78 -3.10
CA THR A 32 -3.00 -12.94 -2.24
C THR A 32 -2.62 -14.42 -2.15
N GLU A 33 -1.34 -14.71 -1.92
CA GLU A 33 -0.85 -16.07 -1.71
C GLU A 33 -1.51 -16.72 -0.49
N GLU A 34 -1.61 -15.99 0.60
CA GLU A 34 -2.18 -16.47 1.84
C GLU A 34 -3.53 -15.80 2.12
N LYS A 35 -4.39 -16.56 2.78
CA LYS A 35 -5.69 -16.08 3.25
C LYS A 35 -5.82 -16.38 4.73
N ILE A 36 -6.55 -15.54 5.43
CA ILE A 36 -6.81 -15.68 6.87
C ILE A 36 -8.30 -15.95 7.12
N THR A 37 -8.58 -16.42 8.32
CA THR A 37 -9.93 -16.70 8.78
C THR A 37 -10.61 -15.44 9.35
N GLN A 38 -11.93 -15.47 9.47
CA GLN A 38 -12.70 -14.44 10.16
C GLN A 38 -12.25 -14.29 11.63
N ARG A 39 -11.84 -15.39 12.27
CA ARG A 39 -11.31 -15.38 13.64
C ARG A 39 -10.01 -14.56 13.71
N ALA A 40 -9.06 -14.81 12.79
CA ALA A 40 -7.83 -14.01 12.73
C ALA A 40 -8.10 -12.52 12.50
N PHE A 41 -9.07 -12.19 11.63
CA PHE A 41 -9.47 -10.82 11.36
C PHE A 41 -9.95 -10.10 12.62
N GLN A 42 -10.75 -10.76 13.45
CA GLN A 42 -11.29 -10.21 14.68
C GLN A 42 -10.25 -10.16 15.79
N ASP A 43 -9.57 -11.29 16.08
CA ASP A 43 -8.62 -11.41 17.20
C ASP A 43 -7.39 -10.51 17.03
N CYS A 44 -6.94 -10.31 15.78
CA CYS A 44 -5.77 -9.47 15.48
C CYS A 44 -6.12 -8.01 15.15
N SER A 45 -7.38 -7.61 15.30
CA SER A 45 -7.86 -6.23 15.01
C SER A 45 -7.39 -5.72 13.65
N LEU A 46 -7.48 -6.58 12.64
CA LEU A 46 -7.03 -6.25 11.29
C LEU A 46 -7.97 -5.26 10.60
N ARG A 47 -7.40 -4.33 9.87
CA ARG A 47 -8.15 -3.41 9.04
C ARG A 47 -8.43 -4.05 7.68
N MET A 48 -9.68 -3.98 7.22
CA MET A 48 -10.03 -4.25 5.83
C MET A 48 -9.70 -3.02 4.97
N ASN A 49 -8.83 -3.20 3.99
CA ASN A 49 -8.58 -2.19 2.95
C ASN A 49 -9.60 -2.39 1.83
N LYS A 50 -10.19 -1.28 1.38
CA LYS A 50 -11.28 -1.26 0.39
C LYS A 50 -10.73 -1.14 -1.03
N ILE A 51 -11.53 -1.54 -2.00
CA ILE A 51 -11.21 -1.32 -3.41
C ILE A 51 -10.89 0.15 -3.65
N GLY A 52 -9.77 0.41 -4.30
CA GLY A 52 -9.27 1.76 -4.57
C GLY A 52 -8.30 2.32 -3.52
N ASP A 53 -8.15 1.69 -2.35
CA ASP A 53 -7.13 2.08 -1.39
C ASP A 53 -5.72 1.92 -2.00
N VAL A 54 -4.80 2.79 -1.60
CA VAL A 54 -3.39 2.74 -2.02
C VAL A 54 -2.57 2.10 -0.90
N LEU A 55 -1.85 1.05 -1.21
CA LEU A 55 -0.96 0.34 -0.29
C LEU A 55 0.48 0.76 -0.51
N ILE A 56 1.24 0.93 0.57
CA ILE A 56 2.67 1.22 0.52
C ILE A 56 3.44 0.37 1.54
N ALA A 57 4.53 -0.24 1.11
CA ALA A 57 5.47 -0.91 2.00
C ALA A 57 6.29 0.09 2.80
N MET A 58 6.26 -0.02 4.13
CA MET A 58 6.89 0.94 5.03
C MET A 58 8.34 0.60 5.37
N TYR A 59 8.75 -0.65 5.27
CA TYR A 59 10.12 -1.09 5.60
C TYR A 59 10.49 -2.41 4.91
N GLY A 60 11.75 -2.83 5.09
CA GLY A 60 12.29 -4.05 4.50
C GLY A 60 12.74 -3.88 3.05
N ALA A 61 13.00 -5.01 2.38
CA ALA A 61 13.50 -5.04 1.00
C ALA A 61 12.52 -4.42 -0.03
N THR A 62 11.25 -4.33 0.33
CA THR A 62 10.17 -3.82 -0.54
C THR A 62 9.79 -2.37 -0.24
N ILE A 63 10.55 -1.69 0.64
CA ILE A 63 10.24 -0.30 1.04
C ILE A 63 9.87 0.59 -0.15
N GLY A 64 8.75 1.29 -0.03
CA GLY A 64 8.22 2.18 -1.06
C GLY A 64 7.55 1.49 -2.24
N LYS A 65 7.46 0.15 -2.29
CA LYS A 65 6.60 -0.54 -3.26
C LYS A 65 5.14 -0.25 -2.96
N LEU A 66 4.35 -0.16 -4.01
CA LEU A 66 2.96 0.28 -3.98
C LEU A 66 2.04 -0.76 -4.62
N ALA A 67 0.76 -0.67 -4.27
CA ALA A 67 -0.31 -1.29 -5.04
C ALA A 67 -1.63 -0.54 -4.82
N ILE A 68 -2.58 -0.72 -5.73
CA ILE A 68 -3.97 -0.33 -5.54
C ILE A 68 -4.77 -1.59 -5.25
N VAL A 69 -5.66 -1.51 -4.28
CA VAL A 69 -6.56 -2.59 -3.90
C VAL A 69 -7.62 -2.80 -4.97
N GLY A 70 -7.58 -3.94 -5.66
CA GLY A 70 -8.58 -4.35 -6.65
C GLY A 70 -9.69 -5.24 -6.07
N LYS A 71 -9.42 -5.89 -4.94
CA LYS A 71 -10.36 -6.67 -4.15
C LYS A 71 -10.05 -6.48 -2.67
N GLU A 72 -11.08 -6.33 -1.84
CA GLU A 72 -10.91 -6.10 -0.40
C GLU A 72 -9.94 -7.10 0.23
N LEU A 73 -8.98 -6.58 0.99
CA LEU A 73 -7.91 -7.37 1.58
C LEU A 73 -7.40 -6.76 2.89
N THR A 74 -6.76 -7.60 3.69
CA THR A 74 -5.98 -7.20 4.85
C THR A 74 -4.48 -7.25 4.52
N THR A 75 -3.64 -6.70 5.39
CA THR A 75 -2.20 -6.65 5.15
C THR A 75 -1.41 -7.01 6.40
N ASN A 76 -0.15 -7.39 6.22
CA ASN A 76 0.79 -7.49 7.34
C ASN A 76 1.16 -6.09 7.88
N GLN A 77 1.89 -6.06 9.01
CA GLN A 77 2.27 -4.81 9.69
C GLN A 77 3.26 -3.93 8.91
N ALA A 78 3.95 -4.49 7.92
CA ALA A 78 4.91 -3.75 7.09
C ALA A 78 4.23 -2.91 6.00
N CYS A 79 2.92 -3.05 5.83
CA CYS A 79 2.13 -2.36 4.82
C CYS A 79 1.21 -1.31 5.47
N CYS A 80 1.20 -0.11 4.91
CA CYS A 80 0.24 0.94 5.24
C CYS A 80 -0.79 1.07 4.13
N GLY A 81 -2.08 1.04 4.50
CA GLY A 81 -3.19 1.33 3.59
C GLY A 81 -3.65 2.78 3.73
N CYS A 82 -3.72 3.48 2.61
CA CYS A 82 -4.17 4.86 2.51
C CYS A 82 -5.50 4.91 1.75
N THR A 83 -6.56 5.37 2.42
CA THR A 83 -7.86 5.59 1.77
C THR A 83 -7.91 7.01 1.21
N PRO A 84 -7.99 7.20 -0.11
CA PRO A 84 -8.08 8.53 -0.71
C PRO A 84 -9.53 9.06 -0.61
N TYR A 85 -9.73 10.19 0.08
CA TYR A 85 -11.06 10.81 0.21
C TYR A 85 -11.31 11.90 -0.82
N VAL A 86 -10.34 12.83 -0.97
CA VAL A 86 -10.45 14.00 -1.88
C VAL A 86 -9.41 13.96 -3.00
N VAL A 87 -8.55 12.98 -2.98
CA VAL A 87 -7.50 12.79 -3.96
C VAL A 87 -7.84 11.61 -4.89
N PHE A 88 -7.54 11.75 -6.16
CA PHE A 88 -7.65 10.63 -7.10
C PHE A 88 -6.61 9.56 -6.75
N ASN A 89 -7.04 8.31 -6.57
CA ASN A 89 -6.17 7.24 -6.07
C ASN A 89 -4.93 7.00 -6.93
N TRP A 90 -5.03 7.02 -8.24
CA TRP A 90 -3.87 6.91 -9.14
C TRP A 90 -2.93 8.10 -9.07
N TYR A 91 -3.45 9.31 -8.80
CA TYR A 91 -2.61 10.48 -8.54
C TYR A 91 -1.80 10.30 -7.25
N LEU A 92 -2.45 9.85 -6.17
CA LEU A 92 -1.76 9.51 -4.92
C LEU A 92 -0.72 8.41 -5.13
N PHE A 93 -1.06 7.37 -5.88
CA PHE A 93 -0.17 6.25 -6.22
C PHE A 93 1.11 6.75 -6.91
N TYR A 94 0.99 7.52 -7.98
CA TYR A 94 2.15 8.04 -8.70
C TYR A 94 2.94 9.07 -7.90
N PHE A 95 2.27 9.89 -7.09
CA PHE A 95 2.93 10.82 -6.19
C PHE A 95 3.78 10.09 -5.14
N LEU A 96 3.26 9.07 -4.51
CA LEU A 96 4.01 8.25 -3.55
C LEU A 96 5.16 7.50 -4.22
N MET A 97 4.96 7.02 -5.44
CA MET A 97 6.03 6.40 -6.24
C MET A 97 7.19 7.37 -6.49
N ALA A 98 6.89 8.59 -6.91
CA ALA A 98 7.89 9.64 -7.12
C ALA A 98 8.57 10.08 -5.83
N SER A 99 7.90 9.94 -4.68
CA SER A 99 8.40 10.33 -3.36
C SER A 99 9.27 9.26 -2.68
N ARG A 100 9.40 8.08 -3.27
CA ARG A 100 10.10 6.93 -2.67
C ARG A 100 11.51 7.28 -2.17
N ASP A 101 12.31 7.93 -3.00
CA ASP A 101 13.69 8.29 -2.64
C ASP A 101 13.73 9.34 -1.51
N THR A 102 12.75 10.24 -1.48
CA THR A 102 12.62 11.22 -0.40
C THR A 102 12.32 10.52 0.93
N PHE A 103 11.42 9.54 0.94
CA PHE A 103 11.13 8.75 2.13
C PHE A 103 12.34 7.96 2.62
N ILE A 104 13.08 7.34 1.72
CA ILE A 104 14.27 6.55 2.05
C ILE A 104 15.38 7.43 2.62
N LYS A 105 15.63 8.61 2.02
CA LYS A 105 16.67 9.55 2.49
C LYS A 105 16.32 10.19 3.84
N LYS A 106 15.04 10.39 4.14
CA LYS A 106 14.57 10.92 5.43
C LYS A 106 14.44 9.85 6.51
N GLY A 107 14.72 8.60 6.20
CA GLY A 107 14.77 7.50 7.17
C GLY A 107 15.87 7.76 8.19
N GLU A 108 15.48 8.10 9.41
CA GLU A 108 16.43 8.26 10.51
C GLU A 108 17.05 6.92 10.89
N GLY A 109 18.36 6.89 10.90
CA GLY A 109 19.15 6.00 11.73
C GLY A 109 19.35 4.57 11.24
N GLY A 110 20.59 4.20 10.99
CA GLY A 110 21.05 2.83 10.98
C GLY A 110 20.82 2.06 9.68
N ALA A 111 21.12 0.78 9.72
CA ALA A 111 21.24 -0.11 8.57
C ALA A 111 19.93 -0.40 7.79
N GLN A 112 18.75 0.04 8.28
CA GLN A 112 17.48 -0.22 7.59
C GLN A 112 16.60 1.04 7.54
N PRO A 113 16.45 1.66 6.35
CA PRO A 113 15.52 2.75 6.15
C PRO A 113 14.08 2.27 6.39
N ASN A 114 13.26 3.10 7.04
CA ASN A 114 11.84 2.86 7.19
C ASN A 114 11.02 4.11 6.89
N ILE A 115 9.78 3.90 6.43
CA ILE A 115 8.77 4.92 6.28
C ILE A 115 7.79 4.76 7.43
N SER A 116 7.85 5.64 8.44
CA SER A 116 6.89 5.57 9.55
C SER A 116 5.50 6.06 9.09
N ARG A 117 4.45 5.57 9.76
CA ARG A 117 3.09 6.05 9.52
C ARG A 117 2.98 7.57 9.76
N VAL A 118 3.68 8.08 10.78
CA VAL A 118 3.72 9.53 11.08
C VAL A 118 4.27 10.32 9.89
N LYS A 119 5.39 9.87 9.32
CA LYS A 119 5.98 10.51 8.13
C LYS A 119 5.03 10.51 6.93
N LEU A 120 4.26 9.44 6.72
CA LEU A 120 3.26 9.37 5.66
C LEU A 120 2.12 10.36 5.89
N VAL A 121 1.62 10.46 7.13
CA VAL A 121 0.51 11.36 7.48
C VAL A 121 0.92 12.84 7.36
N GLU A 122 2.15 13.17 7.72
CA GLU A 122 2.68 14.53 7.68
C GLU A 122 3.23 14.93 6.29
N TYR A 123 3.29 14.00 5.36
CA TYR A 123 3.86 14.27 4.04
C TYR A 123 2.90 15.11 3.20
N LEU A 124 3.37 16.28 2.78
CA LEU A 124 2.57 17.21 2.00
C LEU A 124 2.44 16.74 0.56
N ILE A 125 1.20 16.62 0.09
CA ILE A 125 0.87 16.34 -1.29
C ILE A 125 0.29 17.58 -1.97
N PRO A 126 0.81 17.99 -3.14
CA PRO A 126 0.14 19.02 -3.95
C PRO A 126 -1.24 18.50 -4.37
N LEU A 127 -2.27 19.28 -4.17
CA LEU A 127 -3.65 18.87 -4.45
C LEU A 127 -4.32 19.80 -5.47
N PRO A 128 -3.99 19.68 -6.77
CA PRO A 128 -4.69 20.42 -7.81
C PRO A 128 -6.15 19.96 -7.93
N PRO A 129 -7.02 20.68 -8.64
CA PRO A 129 -8.38 20.23 -8.90
C PRO A 129 -8.43 18.82 -9.49
N LEU A 130 -9.46 18.05 -9.20
CA LEU A 130 -9.59 16.65 -9.59
C LEU A 130 -9.39 16.41 -11.10
N ARG A 131 -9.87 17.34 -11.94
CA ARG A 131 -9.66 17.27 -13.39
C ARG A 131 -8.17 17.30 -13.76
N GLU A 132 -7.40 18.13 -13.08
CA GLU A 132 -5.96 18.23 -13.29
C GLU A 132 -5.22 16.99 -12.78
N GLN A 133 -5.61 16.43 -11.63
CA GLN A 133 -5.07 15.18 -11.14
C GLN A 133 -5.22 14.06 -12.17
N LYS A 134 -6.42 13.92 -12.76
CA LYS A 134 -6.71 12.93 -13.81
C LYS A 134 -5.87 13.18 -15.08
N ARG A 135 -5.71 14.44 -15.49
CA ARG A 135 -4.89 14.82 -16.65
C ARG A 135 -3.43 14.44 -16.44
N ILE A 136 -2.89 14.68 -15.24
CA ILE A 136 -1.51 14.31 -14.87
C ILE A 136 -1.33 12.80 -14.96
N VAL A 137 -2.24 12.02 -14.36
CA VAL A 137 -2.20 10.55 -14.41
C VAL A 137 -2.23 10.05 -15.85
N GLN A 138 -3.14 10.53 -16.68
CA GLN A 138 -3.23 10.17 -18.09
C GLN A 138 -1.92 10.44 -18.83
N LYS A 139 -1.27 11.58 -18.54
CA LYS A 139 0.02 11.92 -19.16
C LYS A 139 1.14 10.97 -18.72
N ILE A 140 1.19 10.62 -17.44
CA ILE A 140 2.16 9.65 -16.92
C ILE A 140 1.97 8.30 -17.61
N GLU A 141 0.74 7.81 -17.72
CA GLU A 141 0.44 6.53 -18.37
C GLU A 141 0.84 6.51 -19.85
N GLN A 142 0.55 7.59 -20.59
CA GLN A 142 0.99 7.75 -21.98
C GLN A 142 2.51 7.69 -22.11
N LEU A 143 3.25 8.42 -21.27
CA LEU A 143 4.71 8.42 -21.28
C LEU A 143 5.29 7.06 -20.91
N THR A 144 4.69 6.36 -19.94
CA THR A 144 5.11 5.02 -19.52
C THR A 144 4.94 4.00 -20.64
N GLN A 145 3.89 4.11 -21.45
CA GLN A 145 3.69 3.24 -22.63
C GLN A 145 4.77 3.42 -23.70
N LEU A 146 5.30 4.63 -23.86
CA LEU A 146 6.38 4.91 -24.82
C LEU A 146 7.74 4.32 -24.40
N LEU A 147 7.90 3.96 -23.13
CA LEU A 147 9.13 3.35 -22.59
C LEU A 147 9.13 1.82 -22.63
N LYS A 148 8.02 1.20 -23.02
CA LYS A 148 7.89 -0.24 -23.21
C LYS A 148 8.21 -0.61 -24.65
#